data_dbb7e61a13c841e5fdf91a8c237ed497
#
_entry.id   dbb7e61a13c841e5fdf91a8c237ed497
#
_cell.length_a   1.000
_cell.length_b   1.000
_cell.length_c   1.000
_cell.angle_alpha   90.00
_cell.angle_beta   90.00
_cell.angle_gamma   90.00
#
_symmetry.space_group_name_H-M   'P 1'
#
loop_
_entity.id
_entity.type
_entity.pdbx_description
1 polymer ?
#
loop_
_entity_poly.entity_id
_entity_poly.type
_entity_poly.pdbx_seq_one_letter_code
_entity_poly.pdbx_strand_id
1 'polypeptide(L)'
;MPNCLTLKKSNCKNCYKCIRHCPVKAIRFSGNQAHIIGNECILCGQCFVVCPQDAKQIVDETEKVKVLLQSGDPVIVSLAPSFIANYEGVGINAMRRALKKLGFYDVEETAVGATIVKTEYERMLKEDERDVIISSCCHSINLLIQKHFPQALEYLADVVSPMQAHCKDIKSRFPNAKTVFIGPCVAKKDEAEHYEGIVDAVLTFEELTEWFNAEKIELEQEVDNDVCSRARFFPTTGGVLKTMAQDIPGYTYLALDGVDNCIAALKDIISGKVHKCFIEMSACVGSCVGGPVMEKYHRSSAVKDYIAISEYAGEKDFEVSQPKAIELKKSFSYIEQRSQMPSDMEIMNILRQMGKFKPSQELNCGSCGYNTCREKAIAIIQGKAEISMCLPFLKDKAESFSDTIVNNSPNGLIVLNENLEVQQINTAARKLMNIRSANDILGDQVIRILDPSVFMNVLRTGRDVRDERVYLAEYKRFVEQSVVYDKDSHLLIAIMRDITDEQNEREKKESISRQTIEV
;
A
#
# COMPACT_ATOMS: atom_id res chain seq x y z
N MET A 1 -3.44 -13.79 -14.13
CA MET A 1 -3.22 -12.89 -12.96
C MET A 1 -1.74 -12.69 -12.86
N PRO A 2 -1.23 -11.50 -12.58
CA PRO A 2 0.21 -11.37 -12.36
C PRO A 2 0.60 -12.22 -11.16
N ASN A 3 1.41 -13.27 -11.42
CA ASN A 3 1.82 -14.21 -10.39
C ASN A 3 2.99 -13.69 -9.54
N CYS A 4 3.59 -12.55 -9.92
CA CYS A 4 4.83 -12.05 -9.34
C CYS A 4 4.70 -11.34 -7.97
N LEU A 5 3.48 -10.98 -7.53
CA LEU A 5 3.21 -10.41 -6.21
C LEU A 5 2.11 -11.19 -5.49
N THR A 6 2.42 -11.71 -4.32
CA THR A 6 1.51 -12.54 -3.51
C THR A 6 1.19 -11.92 -2.15
N LEU A 7 0.20 -12.48 -1.47
CA LEU A 7 -0.19 -12.10 -0.10
C LEU A 7 0.11 -13.25 0.87
N LYS A 8 0.98 -13.00 1.84
CA LYS A 8 1.12 -13.86 3.03
C LYS A 8 0.00 -13.53 4.01
N LYS A 9 -1.06 -14.30 3.99
CA LYS A 9 -2.33 -14.07 4.71
C LYS A 9 -2.14 -13.86 6.20
N SER A 10 -1.30 -14.66 6.85
CA SER A 10 -1.03 -14.61 8.29
C SER A 10 -0.47 -13.27 8.78
N ASN A 11 0.16 -12.49 7.91
CA ASN A 11 0.83 -11.25 8.28
C ASN A 11 -0.06 -10.00 8.12
N CYS A 12 -1.14 -10.05 7.34
CA CYS A 12 -1.99 -8.87 7.13
C CYS A 12 -2.76 -8.49 8.40
N LYS A 13 -2.63 -7.23 8.85
CA LYS A 13 -3.28 -6.66 10.06
C LYS A 13 -4.28 -5.55 9.72
N ASN A 14 -4.82 -5.50 8.51
CA ASN A 14 -5.90 -4.58 8.09
C ASN A 14 -5.61 -3.08 8.30
N CYS A 15 -4.35 -2.67 8.17
CA CYS A 15 -3.96 -1.26 8.38
C CYS A 15 -4.25 -0.34 7.18
N TYR A 16 -4.72 -0.88 6.07
CA TYR A 16 -5.05 -0.18 4.81
C TYR A 16 -3.92 0.64 4.17
N LYS A 17 -2.68 0.54 4.68
CA LYS A 17 -1.56 1.33 4.18
C LYS A 17 -1.28 1.06 2.69
N CYS A 18 -1.34 -0.21 2.27
CA CYS A 18 -1.18 -0.59 0.87
C CYS A 18 -2.27 -0.01 -0.05
N ILE A 19 -3.54 0.07 0.40
CA ILE A 19 -4.63 0.69 -0.36
C ILE A 19 -4.39 2.19 -0.51
N ARG A 20 -3.96 2.85 0.57
CA ARG A 20 -3.66 4.29 0.59
C ARG A 20 -2.59 4.66 -0.43
N HIS A 21 -1.51 3.89 -0.51
CA HIS A 21 -0.37 4.14 -1.38
C HIS A 21 -0.51 3.50 -2.78
N CYS A 22 -1.60 2.78 -3.07
CA CYS A 22 -1.82 2.27 -4.41
C CYS A 22 -2.34 3.40 -5.32
N PRO A 23 -1.56 3.83 -6.32
CA PRO A 23 -1.94 4.97 -7.17
C PRO A 23 -3.16 4.67 -8.04
N VAL A 24 -3.35 3.41 -8.41
CA VAL A 24 -4.47 2.94 -9.25
C VAL A 24 -5.57 2.22 -8.45
N LYS A 25 -5.47 2.20 -7.11
CA LYS A 25 -6.46 1.55 -6.22
C LYS A 25 -6.76 0.08 -6.57
N ALA A 26 -5.79 -0.64 -7.12
CA ALA A 26 -5.89 -2.04 -7.52
C ALA A 26 -5.74 -3.03 -6.34
N ILE A 27 -6.30 -2.69 -5.18
CA ILE A 27 -6.29 -3.53 -3.99
C ILE A 27 -7.71 -3.62 -3.43
N ARG A 28 -8.23 -4.84 -3.35
CA ARG A 28 -9.52 -5.15 -2.74
C ARG A 28 -9.34 -5.55 -1.30
N PHE A 29 -10.18 -5.03 -0.43
CA PHE A 29 -10.32 -5.49 0.95
C PHE A 29 -11.53 -6.40 1.08
N SER A 30 -11.32 -7.63 1.49
CA SER A 30 -12.38 -8.61 1.75
C SER A 30 -11.88 -9.70 2.70
N GLY A 31 -12.76 -10.23 3.54
CA GLY A 31 -12.40 -11.28 4.50
C GLY A 31 -11.28 -10.84 5.45
N ASN A 32 -11.29 -9.60 5.90
CA ASN A 32 -10.28 -9.00 6.76
C ASN A 32 -8.85 -9.04 6.18
N GLN A 33 -8.71 -8.97 4.85
CA GLN A 33 -7.41 -8.98 4.17
C GLN A 33 -7.40 -8.09 2.92
N ALA A 34 -6.20 -7.60 2.57
CA ALA A 34 -5.98 -6.78 1.38
C ALA A 34 -5.42 -7.62 0.23
N HIS A 35 -6.21 -7.84 -0.81
CA HIS A 35 -5.87 -8.64 -1.99
C HIS A 35 -5.55 -7.76 -3.20
N ILE A 36 -4.53 -8.13 -3.99
CA ILE A 36 -4.18 -7.43 -5.22
C ILE A 36 -5.17 -7.84 -6.31
N ILE A 37 -5.69 -6.85 -7.06
CA ILE A 37 -6.56 -7.04 -8.21
C ILE A 37 -5.68 -7.08 -9.46
N GLY A 38 -5.37 -8.28 -9.96
CA GLY A 38 -4.35 -8.48 -10.98
C GLY A 38 -4.61 -7.76 -12.32
N ASN A 39 -5.86 -7.74 -12.78
CA ASN A 39 -6.23 -7.04 -14.01
C ASN A 39 -6.16 -5.51 -13.92
N GLU A 40 -6.12 -4.93 -12.71
CA GLU A 40 -5.96 -3.50 -12.48
C GLU A 40 -4.55 -3.12 -12.03
N CYS A 41 -3.81 -4.05 -11.44
CA CYS A 41 -2.48 -3.81 -10.89
C CYS A 41 -1.46 -3.49 -11.99
N ILE A 42 -0.67 -2.44 -11.77
CA ILE A 42 0.42 -2.01 -12.65
C ILE A 42 1.81 -2.51 -12.20
N LEU A 43 1.87 -3.33 -11.17
CA LEU A 43 3.09 -3.93 -10.64
C LEU A 43 4.18 -2.93 -10.18
N CYS A 44 3.80 -1.73 -9.78
CA CYS A 44 4.75 -0.72 -9.29
C CYS A 44 5.44 -1.09 -7.96
N GLY A 45 4.97 -2.12 -7.26
CA GLY A 45 5.58 -2.61 -6.01
C GLY A 45 5.33 -1.76 -4.76
N GLN A 46 4.68 -0.60 -4.84
CA GLN A 46 4.47 0.28 -3.68
C GLN A 46 3.78 -0.41 -2.50
N CYS A 47 2.81 -1.28 -2.77
CA CYS A 47 2.14 -2.04 -1.70
C CYS A 47 3.07 -3.03 -0.97
N PHE A 48 4.13 -3.49 -1.62
CA PHE A 48 5.18 -4.32 -1.03
C PHE A 48 6.11 -3.46 -0.15
N VAL A 49 6.56 -2.31 -0.64
CA VAL A 49 7.45 -1.39 0.09
C VAL A 49 6.80 -0.86 1.37
N VAL A 50 5.56 -0.34 1.26
CA VAL A 50 4.91 0.34 2.39
C VAL A 50 4.32 -0.59 3.44
N CYS A 51 4.31 -1.90 3.22
CA CYS A 51 3.69 -2.85 4.14
C CYS A 51 4.52 -3.04 5.41
N PRO A 52 4.09 -2.55 6.59
CA PRO A 52 4.87 -2.66 7.82
C PRO A 52 4.82 -4.07 8.41
N GLN A 53 3.99 -4.96 7.83
CA GLN A 53 3.77 -6.32 8.29
C GLN A 53 4.41 -7.35 7.35
N ASP A 54 5.13 -6.93 6.32
CA ASP A 54 5.70 -7.79 5.28
C ASP A 54 4.70 -8.82 4.71
N ALA A 55 3.43 -8.39 4.62
CA ALA A 55 2.36 -9.25 4.12
C ALA A 55 2.32 -9.37 2.59
N LYS A 56 3.06 -8.53 1.85
CA LYS A 56 3.21 -8.62 0.40
C LYS A 56 4.58 -9.23 0.11
N GLN A 57 4.62 -10.19 -0.78
CA GLN A 57 5.86 -10.91 -1.14
C GLN A 57 6.00 -10.95 -2.66
N ILE A 58 7.23 -10.86 -3.13
CA ILE A 58 7.61 -11.14 -4.50
C ILE A 58 7.74 -12.66 -4.64
N VAL A 59 7.30 -13.22 -5.75
CA VAL A 59 7.47 -14.64 -6.04
C VAL A 59 8.93 -14.89 -6.37
N ASP A 60 9.55 -15.82 -5.67
CA ASP A 60 10.94 -16.23 -5.88
C ASP A 60 11.05 -17.14 -7.10
N GLU A 61 11.94 -16.79 -8.06
CA GLU A 61 12.24 -17.60 -9.23
C GLU A 61 13.62 -18.31 -9.16
N THR A 62 14.28 -18.31 -8.01
CA THR A 62 15.61 -18.93 -7.84
C THR A 62 15.59 -20.41 -8.25
N GLU A 63 14.58 -21.16 -7.82
CA GLU A 63 14.46 -22.58 -8.19
C GLU A 63 14.24 -22.77 -9.69
N LYS A 64 13.48 -21.88 -10.34
CA LYS A 64 13.31 -21.89 -11.80
C LYS A 64 14.65 -21.70 -12.51
N VAL A 65 15.48 -20.78 -12.01
CA VAL A 65 16.83 -20.55 -12.58
C VAL A 65 17.75 -21.75 -12.34
N LYS A 66 17.72 -22.37 -11.15
CA LYS A 66 18.50 -23.59 -10.89
C LYS A 66 18.16 -24.72 -11.86
N VAL A 67 16.88 -24.89 -12.22
CA VAL A 67 16.45 -25.86 -13.24
C VAL A 67 17.00 -25.50 -14.61
N LEU A 68 17.03 -24.21 -14.99
CA LEU A 68 17.66 -23.78 -16.24
C LEU A 68 19.16 -24.08 -16.28
N LEU A 69 19.89 -23.88 -15.18
CA LEU A 69 21.32 -24.19 -15.09
C LEU A 69 21.61 -25.70 -15.24
N GLN A 70 20.66 -26.56 -14.91
CA GLN A 70 20.76 -28.02 -15.04
C GLN A 70 20.35 -28.53 -16.41
N SER A 71 19.81 -27.68 -17.30
CA SER A 71 19.30 -28.10 -18.63
C SER A 71 20.40 -28.53 -19.63
N GLY A 72 21.66 -28.13 -19.38
CA GLY A 72 22.77 -28.33 -20.28
C GLY A 72 22.93 -27.23 -21.35
N ASP A 73 21.96 -26.32 -21.49
CA ASP A 73 22.06 -25.15 -22.36
C ASP A 73 22.89 -24.04 -21.65
N PRO A 74 23.60 -23.18 -22.38
CA PRO A 74 24.31 -22.05 -21.81
C PRO A 74 23.28 -21.04 -21.22
N VAL A 75 23.38 -20.73 -19.92
CA VAL A 75 22.56 -19.72 -19.26
C VAL A 75 23.34 -18.43 -19.14
N ILE A 76 22.89 -17.37 -19.80
CA ILE A 76 23.55 -16.06 -19.82
C ILE A 76 22.71 -15.04 -19.08
N VAL A 77 23.37 -14.28 -18.20
CA VAL A 77 22.73 -13.24 -17.40
C VAL A 77 22.74 -11.90 -18.13
N SER A 78 21.58 -11.24 -18.16
CA SER A 78 21.43 -9.82 -18.46
C SER A 78 21.32 -9.06 -17.13
N LEU A 79 22.39 -8.39 -16.70
CA LEU A 79 22.48 -7.72 -15.41
C LEU A 79 22.10 -6.24 -15.54
N ALA A 80 21.10 -5.79 -14.80
CA ALA A 80 20.66 -4.39 -14.81
C ALA A 80 21.74 -3.43 -14.29
N PRO A 81 21.98 -2.27 -14.93
CA PRO A 81 23.06 -1.36 -14.54
C PRO A 81 22.97 -0.82 -13.11
N SER A 82 21.78 -0.85 -12.51
CA SER A 82 21.58 -0.50 -11.09
C SER A 82 22.27 -1.44 -10.10
N PHE A 83 22.88 -2.53 -10.57
CA PHE A 83 23.63 -3.45 -9.71
C PHE A 83 24.78 -2.75 -8.97
N ILE A 84 25.44 -1.76 -9.61
CA ILE A 84 26.56 -1.02 -9.01
C ILE A 84 26.11 -0.22 -7.78
N ALA A 85 24.86 0.27 -7.75
CA ALA A 85 24.29 0.92 -6.59
C ALA A 85 23.87 -0.08 -5.50
N ASN A 86 23.45 -1.30 -5.87
CA ASN A 86 23.04 -2.33 -4.92
C ASN A 86 24.24 -3.07 -4.29
N TYR A 87 25.29 -3.31 -5.08
CA TYR A 87 26.51 -4.02 -4.67
C TYR A 87 27.70 -3.05 -4.72
N GLU A 88 27.78 -2.19 -3.71
CA GLU A 88 28.77 -1.13 -3.64
C GLU A 88 30.21 -1.67 -3.83
N GLY A 89 30.98 -1.07 -4.73
CA GLY A 89 32.36 -1.44 -5.02
C GLY A 89 32.53 -2.72 -5.85
N VAL A 90 31.45 -3.28 -6.39
CA VAL A 90 31.48 -4.52 -7.17
C VAL A 90 31.20 -4.20 -8.64
N GLY A 91 32.20 -4.30 -9.51
CA GLY A 91 32.05 -4.11 -10.96
C GLY A 91 31.56 -5.36 -11.69
N ILE A 92 31.37 -5.24 -13.03
CA ILE A 92 30.79 -6.32 -13.84
C ILE A 92 31.68 -7.57 -13.86
N ASN A 93 33.02 -7.44 -13.84
CA ASN A 93 33.91 -8.57 -13.84
C ASN A 93 33.89 -9.35 -12.53
N ALA A 94 33.82 -8.66 -11.38
CA ALA A 94 33.64 -9.27 -10.07
C ALA A 94 32.28 -10.01 -10.01
N MET A 95 31.20 -9.37 -10.48
CA MET A 95 29.87 -9.98 -10.54
C MET A 95 29.86 -11.20 -11.48
N ARG A 96 30.52 -11.12 -12.63
CA ARG A 96 30.66 -12.25 -13.55
C ARG A 96 31.35 -13.44 -12.90
N ARG A 97 32.46 -13.22 -12.15
CA ARG A 97 33.14 -14.30 -11.40
C ARG A 97 32.22 -14.94 -10.36
N ALA A 98 31.46 -14.14 -9.63
CA ALA A 98 30.55 -14.64 -8.61
C ALA A 98 29.39 -15.45 -9.21
N LEU A 99 28.76 -14.96 -10.29
CA LEU A 99 27.67 -15.65 -10.98
C LEU A 99 28.16 -16.94 -11.69
N LYS A 100 29.39 -16.96 -12.22
CA LYS A 100 29.98 -18.20 -12.74
C LYS A 100 30.17 -19.27 -11.67
N LYS A 101 30.41 -18.91 -10.41
CA LYS A 101 30.42 -19.87 -9.29
C LYS A 101 29.05 -20.50 -9.03
N LEU A 102 27.93 -19.81 -9.36
CA LEU A 102 26.58 -20.35 -9.32
C LEU A 102 26.25 -21.26 -10.53
N GLY A 103 27.11 -21.32 -11.54
CA GLY A 103 26.92 -22.15 -12.73
C GLY A 103 26.46 -21.41 -13.98
N PHE A 104 26.33 -20.08 -13.96
CA PHE A 104 26.03 -19.30 -15.18
C PHE A 104 27.20 -19.38 -16.19
N TYR A 105 26.83 -19.46 -17.47
CA TYR A 105 27.80 -19.50 -18.57
C TYR A 105 28.53 -18.18 -18.72
N ASP A 106 27.78 -17.06 -18.80
CA ASP A 106 28.35 -15.72 -18.86
C ASP A 106 27.39 -14.65 -18.30
N VAL A 107 27.91 -13.42 -18.10
CA VAL A 107 27.17 -12.28 -17.58
C VAL A 107 27.47 -11.04 -18.43
N GLU A 108 26.44 -10.42 -18.94
CA GLU A 108 26.52 -9.20 -19.74
C GLU A 108 25.62 -8.11 -19.15
N GLU A 109 25.89 -6.85 -19.46
CA GLU A 109 25.11 -5.72 -18.95
C GLU A 109 23.87 -5.45 -19.79
N THR A 110 22.70 -5.29 -19.16
CA THR A 110 21.48 -4.84 -19.84
C THR A 110 21.65 -3.46 -20.51
N ALA A 111 22.68 -2.72 -20.16
CA ALA A 111 23.06 -1.45 -20.80
C ALA A 111 23.37 -1.59 -22.31
N VAL A 112 23.76 -2.78 -22.78
CA VAL A 112 23.83 -3.12 -24.20
C VAL A 112 22.45 -2.97 -24.85
N GLY A 113 21.43 -3.58 -24.28
CA GLY A 113 20.05 -3.46 -24.75
C GLY A 113 19.51 -2.03 -24.62
N ALA A 114 19.96 -1.27 -23.61
CA ALA A 114 19.63 0.14 -23.48
C ALA A 114 20.19 0.98 -24.64
N THR A 115 21.42 0.69 -25.09
CA THR A 115 22.01 1.31 -26.30
C THR A 115 21.17 1.01 -27.55
N ILE A 116 20.73 -0.23 -27.73
CA ILE A 116 19.86 -0.64 -28.86
C ILE A 116 18.54 0.15 -28.82
N VAL A 117 17.88 0.21 -27.65
CA VAL A 117 16.57 0.85 -27.51
C VAL A 117 16.65 2.37 -27.71
N LYS A 118 17.67 3.04 -27.15
CA LYS A 118 17.83 4.50 -27.33
C LYS A 118 18.05 4.86 -28.80
N THR A 119 18.80 4.04 -29.53
CA THR A 119 19.03 4.24 -30.97
C THR A 119 17.72 4.13 -31.76
N GLU A 120 16.83 3.23 -31.36
CA GLU A 120 15.49 3.13 -31.96
C GLU A 120 14.61 4.34 -31.64
N TYR A 121 14.66 4.88 -30.41
CA TYR A 121 13.95 6.12 -30.08
C TYR A 121 14.47 7.32 -30.89
N GLU A 122 15.79 7.43 -31.08
CA GLU A 122 16.39 8.46 -31.95
C GLU A 122 15.95 8.32 -33.41
N ARG A 123 15.78 7.08 -33.90
CA ARG A 123 15.24 6.82 -35.23
C ARG A 123 13.79 7.29 -35.35
N MET A 124 12.94 6.92 -34.37
CA MET A 124 11.53 7.35 -34.33
C MET A 124 11.36 8.88 -34.30
N LEU A 125 12.22 9.58 -33.57
CA LEU A 125 12.23 11.03 -33.52
C LEU A 125 12.64 11.65 -34.87
N LYS A 126 13.60 11.05 -35.56
CA LYS A 126 14.05 11.52 -36.89
C LYS A 126 13.00 11.33 -37.98
N GLU A 127 12.14 10.34 -37.85
CA GLU A 127 11.01 10.13 -38.76
C GLU A 127 9.91 11.18 -38.59
N ASP A 128 9.85 11.85 -37.43
CA ASP A 128 8.91 12.94 -37.11
C ASP A 128 7.42 12.61 -37.34
N GLU A 129 7.07 11.33 -37.30
CA GLU A 129 5.70 10.86 -37.56
C GLU A 129 4.77 11.07 -36.35
N ARG A 130 5.32 11.20 -35.14
CA ARG A 130 4.56 11.29 -33.89
C ARG A 130 4.76 12.63 -33.21
N ASP A 131 3.67 13.24 -32.77
CA ASP A 131 3.70 14.51 -32.04
C ASP A 131 4.25 14.35 -30.61
N VAL A 132 3.85 13.27 -29.92
CA VAL A 132 4.35 12.90 -28.61
C VAL A 132 4.83 11.46 -28.62
N ILE A 133 5.99 11.20 -28.02
CA ILE A 133 6.53 9.85 -27.85
C ILE A 133 6.78 9.62 -26.35
N ILE A 134 6.16 8.58 -25.78
CA ILE A 134 6.40 8.12 -24.41
C ILE A 134 7.32 6.90 -24.46
N SER A 135 8.40 6.88 -23.70
CA SER A 135 9.32 5.75 -23.63
C SER A 135 8.63 4.48 -23.09
N SER A 136 8.92 3.31 -23.69
CA SER A 136 8.32 2.02 -23.34
C SER A 136 9.21 1.14 -22.44
N CYS A 137 10.28 1.69 -21.87
CA CYS A 137 11.25 0.93 -21.05
C CYS A 137 10.65 0.41 -19.74
N CYS A 138 9.74 1.16 -19.13
CA CYS A 138 9.13 0.84 -17.85
C CYS A 138 7.84 0.03 -18.03
N HIS A 139 7.88 -1.27 -17.70
CA HIS A 139 6.70 -2.15 -17.85
C HIS A 139 5.51 -1.70 -16.99
N SER A 140 5.74 -1.15 -15.80
CA SER A 140 4.66 -0.60 -14.96
C SER A 140 3.95 0.59 -15.60
N ILE A 141 4.66 1.45 -16.33
CA ILE A 141 4.05 2.55 -17.11
C ILE A 141 3.29 2.00 -18.31
N ASN A 142 3.84 1.00 -19.00
CA ASN A 142 3.15 0.35 -20.10
C ASN A 142 1.80 -0.25 -19.62
N LEU A 143 1.81 -0.94 -18.46
CA LEU A 143 0.59 -1.46 -17.83
C LEU A 143 -0.36 -0.35 -17.36
N LEU A 144 0.17 0.79 -16.88
CA LEU A 144 -0.64 1.95 -16.51
C LEU A 144 -1.40 2.48 -17.73
N ILE A 145 -0.73 2.63 -18.86
CA ILE A 145 -1.34 3.10 -20.11
C ILE A 145 -2.34 2.06 -20.63
N GLN A 146 -1.92 0.80 -20.76
CA GLN A 146 -2.78 -0.26 -21.28
C GLN A 146 -4.05 -0.49 -20.46
N LYS A 147 -3.98 -0.35 -19.13
CA LYS A 147 -5.10 -0.65 -18.23
C LYS A 147 -5.94 0.57 -17.87
N HIS A 148 -5.31 1.73 -17.66
CA HIS A 148 -5.99 2.89 -17.06
C HIS A 148 -6.08 4.11 -17.99
N PHE A 149 -5.22 4.18 -19.02
CA PHE A 149 -5.16 5.31 -19.95
C PHE A 149 -5.07 4.84 -21.42
N PRO A 150 -6.01 4.01 -21.90
CA PRO A 150 -5.90 3.42 -23.25
C PRO A 150 -5.88 4.46 -24.38
N GLN A 151 -6.36 5.69 -24.13
CA GLN A 151 -6.29 6.80 -25.08
C GLN A 151 -4.85 7.28 -25.32
N ALA A 152 -3.92 6.96 -24.42
CA ALA A 152 -2.52 7.30 -24.56
C ALA A 152 -1.68 6.20 -25.26
N LEU A 153 -2.28 5.10 -25.69
CA LEU A 153 -1.57 4.01 -26.37
C LEU A 153 -0.88 4.45 -27.68
N GLU A 154 -1.47 5.40 -28.41
CA GLU A 154 -0.90 5.94 -29.63
C GLU A 154 0.41 6.70 -29.43
N TYR A 155 0.64 7.24 -28.23
CA TYR A 155 1.85 7.98 -27.86
C TYR A 155 2.95 7.06 -27.30
N LEU A 156 2.62 5.83 -26.90
CA LEU A 156 3.58 4.88 -26.34
C LEU A 156 4.47 4.34 -27.47
N ALA A 157 5.79 4.43 -27.29
CA ALA A 157 6.74 3.89 -28.25
C ALA A 157 6.57 2.37 -28.38
N ASP A 158 6.39 1.87 -29.59
CA ASP A 158 6.21 0.45 -29.90
C ASP A 158 7.53 -0.31 -29.95
N VAL A 159 8.37 -0.12 -28.94
CA VAL A 159 9.73 -0.66 -28.82
C VAL A 159 9.83 -1.58 -27.60
N VAL A 160 10.57 -2.68 -27.75
CA VAL A 160 10.91 -3.59 -26.65
C VAL A 160 11.69 -2.87 -25.55
N SER A 161 11.61 -3.39 -24.33
CA SER A 161 12.41 -2.83 -23.22
C SER A 161 13.91 -3.19 -23.37
N PRO A 162 14.84 -2.47 -22.70
CA PRO A 162 16.25 -2.82 -22.67
C PRO A 162 16.53 -4.27 -22.27
N MET A 163 15.78 -4.82 -21.31
CA MET A 163 15.84 -6.22 -20.92
C MET A 163 15.55 -7.14 -22.13
N GLN A 164 14.44 -6.89 -22.81
CA GLN A 164 14.05 -7.71 -23.98
C GLN A 164 15.00 -7.53 -25.17
N ALA A 165 15.45 -6.30 -25.43
CA ALA A 165 16.41 -6.02 -26.51
C ALA A 165 17.72 -6.77 -26.29
N HIS A 166 18.26 -6.74 -25.08
CA HIS A 166 19.50 -7.44 -24.74
C HIS A 166 19.35 -8.96 -24.79
N CYS A 167 18.26 -9.50 -24.23
CA CYS A 167 18.03 -10.95 -24.29
C CYS A 167 17.83 -11.47 -25.74
N LYS A 168 17.20 -10.66 -26.61
CA LYS A 168 17.14 -10.95 -28.05
C LYS A 168 18.53 -10.94 -28.71
N ASP A 169 19.36 -9.96 -28.38
CA ASP A 169 20.74 -9.88 -28.87
C ASP A 169 21.56 -11.10 -28.40
N ILE A 170 21.48 -11.46 -27.12
CA ILE A 170 22.12 -12.68 -26.59
C ILE A 170 21.68 -13.92 -27.40
N LYS A 171 20.37 -14.12 -27.57
CA LYS A 171 19.82 -15.28 -28.28
C LYS A 171 20.18 -15.28 -29.79
N SER A 172 20.39 -14.10 -30.38
CA SER A 172 20.88 -14.02 -31.77
C SER A 172 22.32 -14.48 -31.91
N ARG A 173 23.18 -14.20 -30.94
CA ARG A 173 24.58 -14.63 -30.87
C ARG A 173 24.72 -16.07 -30.37
N PHE A 174 23.84 -16.52 -29.52
CA PHE A 174 23.81 -17.85 -28.88
C PHE A 174 22.41 -18.47 -29.01
N PRO A 175 22.06 -19.10 -30.14
CA PRO A 175 20.68 -19.54 -30.42
C PRO A 175 20.05 -20.49 -29.38
N ASN A 176 20.89 -21.29 -28.69
CA ASN A 176 20.43 -22.22 -27.65
C ASN A 176 20.50 -21.63 -26.21
N ALA A 177 20.94 -20.37 -26.08
CA ALA A 177 21.09 -19.78 -24.76
C ALA A 177 19.75 -19.56 -24.07
N LYS A 178 19.73 -19.85 -22.79
CA LYS A 178 18.71 -19.37 -21.85
C LYS A 178 19.15 -18.03 -21.28
N THR A 179 18.22 -17.12 -21.14
CA THR A 179 18.51 -15.77 -20.64
C THR A 179 17.84 -15.52 -19.30
N VAL A 180 18.61 -15.04 -18.34
CA VAL A 180 18.14 -14.67 -17.02
C VAL A 180 18.40 -13.18 -16.82
N PHE A 181 17.33 -12.40 -16.59
CA PHE A 181 17.49 -11.00 -16.21
C PHE A 181 17.63 -10.89 -14.70
N ILE A 182 18.58 -10.09 -14.23
CA ILE A 182 18.77 -9.79 -12.81
C ILE A 182 18.71 -8.27 -12.60
N GLY A 183 17.78 -7.80 -11.71
CA GLY A 183 17.60 -6.37 -11.53
C GLY A 183 16.64 -5.99 -10.39
N PRO A 184 16.34 -4.69 -10.18
CA PRO A 184 15.58 -4.19 -9.04
C PRO A 184 14.06 -4.25 -9.21
N CYS A 185 13.55 -4.72 -10.36
CA CYS A 185 12.19 -4.46 -10.80
C CYS A 185 11.30 -5.70 -10.75
N VAL A 186 10.22 -5.64 -9.96
CA VAL A 186 9.21 -6.71 -9.86
C VAL A 186 8.42 -6.88 -11.17
N ALA A 187 8.08 -5.77 -11.83
CA ALA A 187 7.30 -5.80 -13.06
C ALA A 187 8.00 -6.52 -14.23
N LYS A 188 9.32 -6.68 -14.16
CA LYS A 188 10.09 -7.43 -15.17
C LYS A 188 9.79 -8.94 -15.17
N LYS A 189 9.33 -9.50 -14.04
CA LYS A 189 8.85 -10.89 -13.97
C LYS A 189 7.60 -11.08 -14.85
N ASP A 190 6.64 -10.17 -14.73
CA ASP A 190 5.41 -10.18 -15.55
C ASP A 190 5.71 -9.89 -17.03
N GLU A 191 6.65 -8.99 -17.32
CA GLU A 191 7.08 -8.71 -18.69
C GLU A 191 7.69 -9.96 -19.37
N ALA A 192 8.48 -10.74 -18.62
CA ALA A 192 9.06 -11.98 -19.12
C ALA A 192 7.99 -13.06 -19.37
N GLU A 193 7.02 -13.21 -18.48
CA GLU A 193 5.90 -14.14 -18.65
C GLU A 193 4.97 -13.73 -19.81
N HIS A 194 4.69 -12.43 -19.94
CA HIS A 194 3.75 -11.93 -20.95
C HIS A 194 4.30 -12.00 -22.38
N TYR A 195 5.61 -11.88 -22.55
CA TYR A 195 6.31 -11.94 -23.82
C TYR A 195 7.24 -13.15 -23.84
N GLU A 196 6.62 -14.35 -23.92
CA GLU A 196 7.32 -15.63 -23.88
C GLU A 196 8.44 -15.77 -24.92
N GLY A 197 9.45 -16.57 -24.61
CA GLY A 197 10.53 -16.93 -25.51
C GLY A 197 11.67 -15.91 -25.61
N ILE A 198 11.54 -14.71 -25.03
CA ILE A 198 12.60 -13.69 -25.03
C ILE A 198 13.46 -13.79 -23.76
N VAL A 199 12.84 -13.82 -22.60
CA VAL A 199 13.50 -13.91 -21.28
C VAL A 199 13.00 -15.15 -20.58
N ASP A 200 13.90 -16.03 -20.15
CA ASP A 200 13.49 -17.33 -19.59
C ASP A 200 13.19 -17.24 -18.09
N ALA A 201 13.90 -16.38 -17.33
CA ALA A 201 13.62 -16.12 -15.92
C ALA A 201 14.08 -14.72 -15.50
N VAL A 202 13.53 -14.23 -14.37
CA VAL A 202 13.88 -12.92 -13.80
C VAL A 202 14.13 -13.06 -12.31
N LEU A 203 15.33 -12.66 -11.86
CA LEU A 203 15.65 -12.54 -10.44
C LEU A 203 15.70 -11.07 -10.02
N THR A 204 15.26 -10.81 -8.81
CA THR A 204 15.56 -9.54 -8.13
C THR A 204 16.95 -9.58 -7.50
N PHE A 205 17.50 -8.41 -7.16
CA PHE A 205 18.79 -8.35 -6.45
C PHE A 205 18.72 -9.04 -5.08
N GLU A 206 17.57 -9.02 -4.41
CA GLU A 206 17.39 -9.70 -3.14
C GLU A 206 17.45 -11.21 -3.29
N GLU A 207 16.74 -11.79 -4.27
CA GLU A 207 16.80 -13.22 -4.57
C GLU A 207 18.25 -13.66 -4.88
N LEU A 208 18.99 -12.84 -5.63
CA LEU A 208 20.40 -13.12 -5.90
C LEU A 208 21.27 -13.03 -4.65
N THR A 209 21.04 -12.01 -3.81
CA THR A 209 21.79 -11.81 -2.56
C THR A 209 21.55 -12.97 -1.59
N GLU A 210 20.29 -13.40 -1.46
CA GLU A 210 19.94 -14.58 -0.64
C GLU A 210 20.62 -15.85 -1.18
N TRP A 211 20.67 -16.01 -2.51
CA TRP A 211 21.34 -17.15 -3.13
C TRP A 211 22.86 -17.13 -2.91
N PHE A 212 23.52 -15.98 -3.09
CA PHE A 212 24.94 -15.83 -2.77
C PHE A 212 25.24 -16.19 -1.30
N ASN A 213 24.41 -15.74 -0.37
CA ASN A 213 24.56 -16.05 1.05
C ASN A 213 24.38 -17.55 1.33
N ALA A 214 23.40 -18.20 0.70
CA ALA A 214 23.16 -19.64 0.85
C ALA A 214 24.34 -20.48 0.35
N GLU A 215 24.97 -20.10 -0.77
CA GLU A 215 26.13 -20.77 -1.35
C GLU A 215 27.47 -20.26 -0.78
N LYS A 216 27.45 -19.31 0.16
CA LYS A 216 28.63 -18.69 0.79
C LYS A 216 29.59 -18.07 -0.24
N ILE A 217 29.03 -17.42 -1.28
CA ILE A 217 29.79 -16.72 -2.28
C ILE A 217 30.00 -15.27 -1.82
N GLU A 218 31.25 -14.89 -1.59
CA GLU A 218 31.63 -13.52 -1.28
C GLU A 218 31.91 -12.75 -2.57
N LEU A 219 31.42 -11.50 -2.63
CA LEU A 219 31.65 -10.59 -3.76
C LEU A 219 32.99 -9.86 -3.56
N GLU A 220 33.82 -9.89 -4.58
CA GLU A 220 35.10 -9.19 -4.59
C GLU A 220 34.86 -7.69 -4.79
N GLN A 221 35.50 -6.87 -3.97
CA GLN A 221 35.44 -5.40 -4.06
C GLN A 221 36.42 -4.93 -5.14
N GLU A 222 35.99 -4.94 -6.36
CA GLU A 222 36.77 -4.55 -7.54
C GLU A 222 35.86 -3.85 -8.55
N VAL A 223 36.14 -2.59 -8.86
CA VAL A 223 35.43 -1.81 -9.87
C VAL A 223 36.22 -1.84 -11.17
N ASP A 224 35.55 -2.24 -12.25
CA ASP A 224 36.16 -2.34 -13.58
C ASP A 224 36.39 -0.95 -14.19
N ASN A 225 37.51 -0.81 -14.89
CA ASN A 225 37.83 0.40 -15.66
C ASN A 225 37.77 0.18 -17.18
N ASP A 226 37.43 -1.04 -17.64
CA ASP A 226 37.69 -1.45 -18.99
C ASP A 226 36.70 -0.96 -20.05
N VAL A 227 35.41 -0.88 -19.71
CA VAL A 227 34.35 -0.44 -20.63
C VAL A 227 33.39 0.49 -19.92
N CYS A 228 33.46 1.76 -20.28
CA CYS A 228 32.52 2.77 -19.77
C CYS A 228 31.44 3.05 -20.83
N SER A 229 30.18 2.94 -20.46
CA SER A 229 29.07 3.25 -21.37
C SER A 229 28.08 4.24 -20.78
N ARG A 230 27.65 5.20 -21.59
CA ARG A 230 26.57 6.14 -21.27
C ARG A 230 25.27 5.43 -20.93
N ALA A 231 24.97 4.32 -21.56
CA ALA A 231 23.74 3.57 -21.35
C ALA A 231 23.60 3.01 -19.92
N ARG A 232 24.67 3.02 -19.14
CA ARG A 232 24.62 2.72 -17.70
C ARG A 232 23.80 3.73 -16.88
N PHE A 233 23.51 4.95 -17.43
CA PHE A 233 22.62 5.92 -16.81
C PHE A 233 21.14 5.55 -16.87
N PHE A 234 20.70 4.60 -17.69
CA PHE A 234 19.29 4.24 -17.87
C PHE A 234 18.49 4.01 -16.59
N PRO A 235 19.04 3.47 -15.49
CA PRO A 235 18.27 3.26 -14.26
C PRO A 235 18.03 4.53 -13.42
N THR A 236 18.51 5.69 -13.85
CA THR A 236 18.31 6.98 -13.16
C THR A 236 17.24 7.82 -13.85
N THR A 237 16.63 8.76 -13.14
CA THR A 237 15.68 9.71 -13.72
C THR A 237 16.40 10.59 -14.76
N GLY A 238 15.82 10.68 -15.96
CA GLY A 238 16.45 11.34 -17.10
C GLY A 238 17.62 10.54 -17.71
N GLY A 239 17.82 9.29 -17.28
CA GLY A 239 18.92 8.46 -17.75
C GLY A 239 18.80 8.06 -19.21
N VAL A 240 17.59 7.81 -19.69
CA VAL A 240 17.34 7.59 -21.13
C VAL A 240 17.72 8.82 -21.92
N LEU A 241 17.23 9.99 -21.49
CA LEU A 241 17.52 11.28 -22.16
C LEU A 241 19.00 11.63 -22.19
N LYS A 242 19.76 11.33 -21.12
CA LYS A 242 21.20 11.57 -21.07
C LYS A 242 21.98 10.76 -22.12
N THR A 243 21.45 9.65 -22.55
CA THR A 243 22.10 8.78 -23.55
C THR A 243 21.72 9.16 -24.97
N MET A 244 20.63 9.89 -25.18
CA MET A 244 20.12 10.30 -26.48
C MET A 244 20.80 11.58 -26.99
N ALA A 245 20.83 11.76 -28.29
CA ALA A 245 21.46 12.91 -28.94
C ALA A 245 20.70 14.22 -28.69
N GLN A 246 19.38 14.21 -28.42
CA GLN A 246 18.51 15.37 -28.15
C GLN A 246 18.69 16.53 -29.16
N ASP A 247 18.95 16.19 -30.41
CA ASP A 247 19.33 17.13 -31.47
C ASP A 247 18.19 17.38 -32.49
N ILE A 248 17.01 16.83 -32.26
CA ILE A 248 15.88 16.99 -33.16
C ILE A 248 15.17 18.33 -32.91
N PRO A 249 15.18 19.25 -33.88
CA PRO A 249 14.56 20.56 -33.71
C PRO A 249 13.06 20.49 -33.44
N GLY A 250 12.59 21.30 -32.52
CA GLY A 250 11.17 21.41 -32.18
C GLY A 250 10.66 20.41 -31.15
N TYR A 251 11.42 19.37 -30.81
CA TYR A 251 11.05 18.45 -29.71
C TYR A 251 11.55 18.96 -28.37
N THR A 252 10.68 18.84 -27.36
CA THR A 252 11.03 19.02 -25.95
C THR A 252 11.28 17.66 -25.31
N TYR A 253 12.34 17.55 -24.52
CA TYR A 253 12.75 16.31 -23.87
C TYR A 253 12.46 16.42 -22.37
N LEU A 254 11.60 15.54 -21.86
CA LEU A 254 11.13 15.54 -20.47
C LEU A 254 11.36 14.18 -19.80
N ALA A 255 11.80 14.20 -18.55
CA ALA A 255 11.86 13.01 -17.71
C ALA A 255 10.89 13.13 -16.54
N LEU A 256 10.05 12.12 -16.35
CA LEU A 256 9.06 12.05 -15.29
C LEU A 256 9.20 10.72 -14.55
N ASP A 257 9.21 10.81 -13.22
CA ASP A 257 9.22 9.67 -12.34
C ASP A 257 8.09 9.73 -11.30
N GLY A 258 7.72 8.56 -10.78
CA GLY A 258 6.58 8.41 -9.90
C GLY A 258 5.24 8.33 -10.64
N VAL A 259 4.41 7.37 -10.24
CA VAL A 259 3.13 7.09 -10.93
C VAL A 259 2.20 8.31 -10.95
N ASP A 260 2.14 9.09 -9.86
CA ASP A 260 1.23 10.24 -9.77
C ASP A 260 1.61 11.34 -10.77
N ASN A 261 2.92 11.60 -10.95
CA ASN A 261 3.43 12.55 -11.95
C ASN A 261 3.14 12.05 -13.37
N CYS A 262 3.34 10.75 -13.62
CA CYS A 262 3.02 10.15 -14.91
C CYS A 262 1.51 10.21 -15.22
N ILE A 263 0.64 9.98 -14.23
CA ILE A 263 -0.82 10.12 -14.39
C ILE A 263 -1.20 11.56 -14.74
N ALA A 264 -0.58 12.56 -14.09
CA ALA A 264 -0.84 13.97 -14.40
C ALA A 264 -0.46 14.29 -15.84
N ALA A 265 0.74 13.87 -16.28
CA ALA A 265 1.22 14.08 -17.65
C ALA A 265 0.34 13.35 -18.68
N LEU A 266 -0.08 12.10 -18.42
CA LEU A 266 -0.98 11.35 -19.32
C LEU A 266 -2.31 12.08 -19.52
N LYS A 267 -2.87 12.70 -18.49
CA LYS A 267 -4.09 13.52 -18.60
C LYS A 267 -3.89 14.75 -19.46
N ASP A 268 -2.73 15.42 -19.34
CA ASP A 268 -2.43 16.60 -20.16
C ASP A 268 -2.15 16.23 -21.62
N ILE A 269 -1.49 15.10 -21.88
CA ILE A 269 -1.28 14.55 -23.23
C ILE A 269 -2.64 14.22 -23.88
N ILE A 270 -3.48 13.45 -23.20
CA ILE A 270 -4.82 13.04 -23.70
C ILE A 270 -5.72 14.26 -23.94
N SER A 271 -5.58 15.33 -23.14
CA SER A 271 -6.33 16.58 -23.34
C SER A 271 -5.74 17.50 -24.43
N GLY A 272 -4.70 17.08 -25.13
CA GLY A 272 -4.08 17.83 -26.23
C GLY A 272 -3.36 19.11 -25.79
N LYS A 273 -2.80 19.15 -24.59
CA LYS A 273 -2.02 20.29 -24.08
C LYS A 273 -0.52 20.16 -24.31
N VAL A 274 -0.05 18.98 -24.69
CA VAL A 274 1.36 18.66 -24.85
C VAL A 274 1.63 18.27 -26.29
N HIS A 275 2.60 18.93 -26.92
CA HIS A 275 2.96 18.74 -28.31
C HIS A 275 4.48 18.65 -28.47
N LYS A 276 4.94 17.96 -29.52
CA LYS A 276 6.35 17.82 -29.90
C LYS A 276 7.24 17.52 -28.68
N CYS A 277 6.93 16.40 -28.01
CA CYS A 277 7.66 15.97 -26.83
C CYS A 277 8.11 14.52 -26.94
N PHE A 278 9.33 14.25 -26.47
CA PHE A 278 9.77 12.93 -26.06
C PHE A 278 9.77 12.88 -24.53
N ILE A 279 9.04 11.92 -23.95
CA ILE A 279 8.84 11.85 -22.50
C ILE A 279 9.36 10.52 -21.98
N GLU A 280 10.44 10.56 -21.21
CA GLU A 280 10.88 9.44 -20.39
C GLU A 280 9.97 9.30 -19.19
N MET A 281 9.26 8.17 -19.05
CA MET A 281 8.38 7.88 -17.91
C MET A 281 8.84 6.66 -17.13
N SER A 282 8.92 6.79 -15.81
CA SER A 282 9.17 5.68 -14.89
C SER A 282 8.21 5.68 -13.70
N ALA A 283 7.78 4.49 -13.25
CA ALA A 283 6.82 4.36 -12.17
C ALA A 283 7.42 4.59 -10.77
N CYS A 284 8.73 4.38 -10.62
CA CYS A 284 9.44 4.53 -9.36
C CYS A 284 10.04 5.94 -9.26
N VAL A 285 9.96 6.57 -8.09
CA VAL A 285 10.64 7.83 -7.79
C VAL A 285 12.15 7.55 -7.76
N GLY A 286 12.95 8.33 -8.49
CA GLY A 286 14.36 8.05 -8.73
C GLY A 286 14.59 7.04 -9.85
N SER A 287 13.57 6.66 -10.63
CA SER A 287 13.60 5.62 -11.65
C SER A 287 13.95 4.23 -11.09
N CYS A 288 14.71 3.38 -11.79
CA CYS A 288 14.97 2.00 -11.36
C CYS A 288 15.80 1.89 -10.08
N VAL A 289 16.67 2.85 -9.77
CA VAL A 289 17.44 2.87 -8.50
C VAL A 289 16.52 3.12 -7.28
N GLY A 290 15.39 3.82 -7.47
CA GLY A 290 14.33 3.93 -6.48
C GLY A 290 13.28 2.81 -6.59
N GLY A 291 13.59 1.70 -7.24
CA GLY A 291 12.68 0.58 -7.42
C GLY A 291 12.31 -0.12 -6.11
N PRO A 292 11.21 -0.91 -6.07
CA PRO A 292 10.67 -1.45 -4.84
C PRO A 292 11.63 -2.38 -4.08
N VAL A 293 12.51 -3.08 -4.78
CA VAL A 293 13.53 -3.95 -4.15
C VAL A 293 14.63 -3.10 -3.50
N MET A 294 15.12 -2.08 -4.23
CA MET A 294 16.12 -1.15 -3.72
C MET A 294 15.59 -0.39 -2.50
N GLU A 295 14.39 0.19 -2.60
CA GLU A 295 13.78 0.96 -1.50
C GLU A 295 13.56 0.11 -0.26
N LYS A 296 13.14 -1.14 -0.40
CA LYS A 296 12.85 -2.01 0.74
C LYS A 296 14.07 -2.57 1.42
N TYR A 297 15.05 -3.02 0.68
CA TYR A 297 16.17 -3.80 1.20
C TYR A 297 17.48 -3.00 1.26
N HIS A 298 17.76 -2.21 0.25
CA HIS A 298 19.01 -1.46 0.17
C HIS A 298 18.99 -0.17 1.01
N ARG A 299 17.87 0.58 0.99
CA ARG A 299 17.62 1.81 1.77
C ARG A 299 18.73 2.86 1.70
N SER A 300 19.45 2.90 0.61
CA SER A 300 20.43 3.95 0.35
C SER A 300 19.71 5.27 0.01
N SER A 301 20.45 6.39 0.03
CA SER A 301 19.87 7.62 -0.48
C SER A 301 19.91 7.63 -2.01
N ALA A 302 18.84 8.10 -2.65
CA ALA A 302 18.79 8.24 -4.11
C ALA A 302 19.97 9.07 -4.68
N VAL A 303 20.55 9.96 -3.89
CA VAL A 303 21.75 10.74 -4.25
C VAL A 303 22.99 9.85 -4.31
N LYS A 304 23.19 8.99 -3.31
CA LYS A 304 24.33 8.06 -3.27
C LYS A 304 24.26 7.07 -4.44
N ASP A 305 23.07 6.53 -4.70
CA ASP A 305 22.86 5.58 -5.79
C ASP A 305 23.08 6.22 -7.16
N TYR A 306 22.63 7.48 -7.32
CA TYR A 306 22.91 8.25 -8.52
C TYR A 306 24.41 8.51 -8.73
N ILE A 307 25.14 8.86 -7.66
CA ILE A 307 26.59 9.09 -7.72
C ILE A 307 27.30 7.80 -8.14
N ALA A 308 26.99 6.66 -7.51
CA ALA A 308 27.58 5.37 -7.85
C ALA A 308 27.40 5.02 -9.34
N ILE A 309 26.20 5.25 -9.88
CA ILE A 309 25.95 5.05 -11.30
C ILE A 309 26.71 6.06 -12.16
N SER A 310 26.77 7.33 -11.74
CA SER A 310 27.46 8.39 -12.48
C SER A 310 28.98 8.14 -12.58
N GLU A 311 29.58 7.61 -11.52
CA GLU A 311 30.99 7.25 -11.48
C GLU A 311 31.29 6.00 -12.32
N TYR A 312 30.34 5.07 -12.39
CA TYR A 312 30.46 3.83 -13.18
C TYR A 312 30.08 4.02 -14.65
N ALA A 313 29.27 5.02 -14.99
CA ALA A 313 28.89 5.33 -16.36
C ALA A 313 30.03 6.05 -17.11
N GLY A 314 30.09 5.86 -18.42
CA GLY A 314 31.06 6.51 -19.29
C GLY A 314 30.42 7.51 -20.24
N GLU A 315 31.23 8.01 -21.16
CA GLU A 315 30.81 9.00 -22.17
C GLU A 315 30.47 8.38 -23.53
N LYS A 316 30.89 7.14 -23.77
CA LYS A 316 30.70 6.43 -25.04
C LYS A 316 29.54 5.45 -24.95
N ASP A 317 28.97 5.10 -26.08
CA ASP A 317 27.98 4.02 -26.17
C ASP A 317 28.69 2.65 -26.31
N PHE A 318 27.96 1.57 -25.96
CA PHE A 318 28.42 0.23 -26.33
C PHE A 318 28.41 0.08 -27.84
N GLU A 319 29.41 -0.63 -28.39
CA GLU A 319 29.35 -1.09 -29.76
C GLU A 319 28.31 -2.21 -29.87
N VAL A 320 27.23 -1.96 -30.59
CA VAL A 320 26.13 -2.90 -30.79
C VAL A 320 25.83 -3.10 -32.24
N SER A 321 25.48 -4.34 -32.62
CA SER A 321 24.87 -4.62 -33.91
C SER A 321 23.38 -4.22 -33.81
N GLN A 322 23.02 -3.04 -34.35
CA GLN A 322 21.66 -2.54 -34.26
C GLN A 322 20.68 -3.44 -35.03
N PRO A 323 19.70 -4.08 -34.36
CA PRO A 323 18.67 -4.87 -35.05
C PRO A 323 17.80 -3.99 -35.94
N LYS A 324 17.11 -4.60 -36.90
CA LYS A 324 16.11 -3.88 -37.70
C LYS A 324 14.93 -3.44 -36.80
N ALA A 325 14.30 -2.30 -37.13
CA ALA A 325 13.18 -1.77 -36.39
C ALA A 325 12.03 -2.78 -36.13
N ILE A 326 11.76 -3.63 -37.14
CA ILE A 326 10.72 -4.67 -37.02
C ILE A 326 11.06 -5.73 -35.96
N GLU A 327 12.32 -6.01 -35.71
CA GLU A 327 12.79 -6.98 -34.70
C GLU A 327 12.66 -6.39 -33.26
N LEU A 328 12.70 -5.05 -33.15
CA LEU A 328 12.54 -4.32 -31.92
C LEU A 328 11.08 -3.95 -31.64
N LYS A 329 10.19 -4.19 -32.60
CA LYS A 329 8.78 -3.80 -32.47
C LYS A 329 8.08 -4.60 -31.36
N LYS A 330 7.32 -3.88 -30.54
CA LYS A 330 6.48 -4.41 -29.46
C LYS A 330 5.09 -3.80 -29.57
N SER A 331 4.07 -4.64 -29.66
CA SER A 331 2.68 -4.16 -29.70
C SER A 331 2.10 -4.02 -28.30
N PHE A 332 1.34 -2.96 -28.09
CA PHE A 332 0.59 -2.72 -26.89
C PHE A 332 -0.90 -2.62 -27.23
N SER A 333 -1.73 -3.31 -26.46
CA SER A 333 -3.19 -3.30 -26.63
C SER A 333 -3.86 -2.93 -25.33
N TYR A 334 -5.09 -2.43 -25.42
CA TYR A 334 -5.92 -2.20 -24.25
C TYR A 334 -6.18 -3.50 -23.49
N ILE A 335 -5.99 -3.45 -22.18
CA ILE A 335 -6.31 -4.54 -21.25
C ILE A 335 -7.57 -4.15 -20.51
N GLU A 336 -8.70 -4.76 -20.90
CA GLU A 336 -10.02 -4.43 -20.39
C GLU A 336 -10.13 -4.61 -18.88
N GLN A 337 -10.67 -3.60 -18.20
CA GLN A 337 -11.05 -3.63 -16.80
C GLN A 337 -12.56 -3.90 -16.70
N ARG A 338 -12.95 -4.88 -15.91
CA ARG A 338 -14.36 -5.26 -15.74
C ARG A 338 -15.17 -4.33 -14.83
N SER A 339 -14.59 -3.28 -14.28
CA SER A 339 -15.29 -2.38 -13.36
C SER A 339 -15.98 -1.26 -14.10
N GLN A 340 -17.31 -1.27 -14.11
CA GLN A 340 -18.11 -0.15 -14.60
C GLN A 340 -18.13 0.99 -13.58
N MET A 341 -18.21 2.22 -14.08
CA MET A 341 -18.38 3.41 -13.23
C MET A 341 -19.83 3.44 -12.74
N PRO A 342 -20.08 3.46 -11.41
CA PRO A 342 -21.45 3.51 -10.89
C PRO A 342 -22.10 4.88 -11.13
N SER A 343 -23.41 4.91 -11.12
CA SER A 343 -24.20 6.14 -11.22
C SER A 343 -24.06 7.01 -9.96
N ASP A 344 -24.31 8.31 -10.09
CA ASP A 344 -24.30 9.23 -8.94
C ASP A 344 -25.32 8.83 -7.87
N MET A 345 -26.45 8.26 -8.26
CA MET A 345 -27.48 7.79 -7.32
C MET A 345 -26.97 6.62 -6.46
N GLU A 346 -26.29 5.65 -7.05
CA GLU A 346 -25.68 4.53 -6.33
C GLU A 346 -24.61 5.02 -5.36
N ILE A 347 -23.76 5.96 -5.81
CA ILE A 347 -22.71 6.58 -4.97
C ILE A 347 -23.35 7.28 -3.76
N MET A 348 -24.39 8.09 -3.99
CA MET A 348 -25.10 8.78 -2.91
C MET A 348 -25.76 7.81 -1.92
N ASN A 349 -26.30 6.69 -2.39
CA ASN A 349 -26.88 5.68 -1.50
C ASN A 349 -25.84 5.06 -0.57
N ILE A 350 -24.65 4.75 -1.06
CA ILE A 350 -23.54 4.26 -0.22
C ILE A 350 -23.06 5.34 0.76
N LEU A 351 -22.95 6.60 0.32
CA LEU A 351 -22.58 7.70 1.21
C LEU A 351 -23.58 7.84 2.38
N ARG A 352 -24.88 7.73 2.11
CA ARG A 352 -25.92 7.73 3.15
C ARG A 352 -25.78 6.56 4.13
N GLN A 353 -25.50 5.36 3.63
CA GLN A 353 -25.22 4.19 4.49
C GLN A 353 -23.98 4.39 5.37
N MET A 354 -23.02 5.21 4.93
CA MET A 354 -21.86 5.63 5.70
C MET A 354 -22.14 6.82 6.64
N GLY A 355 -23.42 7.23 6.84
CA GLY A 355 -23.80 8.36 7.66
C GLY A 355 -23.51 9.74 7.05
N LYS A 356 -23.36 9.82 5.72
CA LYS A 356 -23.01 11.05 4.99
C LYS A 356 -24.19 11.49 4.12
N PHE A 357 -25.02 12.37 4.68
CA PHE A 357 -26.25 12.86 4.03
C PHE A 357 -26.02 14.17 3.28
N LYS A 358 -24.96 14.91 3.61
CA LYS A 358 -24.62 16.21 3.02
C LYS A 358 -23.14 16.26 2.66
N PRO A 359 -22.73 17.02 1.64
CA PRO A 359 -21.33 17.19 1.26
C PRO A 359 -20.40 17.63 2.41
N SER A 360 -20.91 18.43 3.36
CA SER A 360 -20.16 18.88 4.54
C SER A 360 -19.77 17.74 5.50
N GLN A 361 -20.41 16.58 5.41
CA GLN A 361 -20.11 15.38 6.19
C GLN A 361 -19.09 14.46 5.51
N GLU A 362 -18.72 14.77 4.27
CA GLU A 362 -17.68 14.06 3.53
C GLU A 362 -16.30 14.58 3.95
N LEU A 363 -15.76 14.04 5.06
CA LEU A 363 -14.50 14.51 5.66
C LEU A 363 -13.28 14.32 4.77
N ASN A 364 -13.34 13.43 3.78
CA ASN A 364 -12.22 13.11 2.86
C ASN A 364 -10.89 12.87 3.59
N CYS A 365 -10.93 12.25 4.77
CA CYS A 365 -9.81 12.12 5.71
C CYS A 365 -8.75 11.09 5.28
N GLY A 366 -9.00 10.26 4.26
CA GLY A 366 -8.06 9.26 3.75
C GLY A 366 -7.80 8.05 4.66
N SER A 367 -8.36 7.97 5.89
CA SER A 367 -8.09 6.90 6.86
C SER A 367 -8.39 5.49 6.31
N CYS A 368 -9.41 5.36 5.47
CA CYS A 368 -9.81 4.11 4.82
C CYS A 368 -8.93 3.72 3.61
N GLY A 369 -7.96 4.56 3.23
CA GLY A 369 -7.09 4.35 2.08
C GLY A 369 -7.56 4.99 0.77
N TYR A 370 -8.73 5.62 0.73
CA TYR A 370 -9.26 6.38 -0.41
C TYR A 370 -9.16 7.88 -0.12
N ASN A 371 -8.85 8.69 -1.13
CA ASN A 371 -8.63 10.12 -0.95
C ASN A 371 -9.93 10.88 -0.66
N THR A 372 -11.04 10.43 -1.26
CA THR A 372 -12.37 11.04 -1.05
C THR A 372 -13.39 10.01 -0.57
N CYS A 373 -14.46 10.51 0.09
CA CYS A 373 -15.57 9.66 0.49
C CYS A 373 -16.33 9.11 -0.73
N ARG A 374 -16.36 9.85 -1.84
CA ARG A 374 -16.96 9.39 -3.12
C ARG A 374 -16.14 8.25 -3.73
N GLU A 375 -14.81 8.35 -3.81
CA GLU A 375 -13.94 7.25 -4.25
C GLU A 375 -14.15 5.99 -3.41
N LYS A 376 -14.28 6.14 -2.10
CA LYS A 376 -14.62 5.03 -1.21
C LYS A 376 -15.97 4.41 -1.55
N ALA A 377 -17.01 5.21 -1.79
CA ALA A 377 -18.34 4.72 -2.17
C ALA A 377 -18.29 3.96 -3.50
N ILE A 378 -17.59 4.47 -4.51
CA ILE A 378 -17.33 3.78 -5.78
C ILE A 378 -16.65 2.43 -5.54
N ALA A 379 -15.60 2.40 -4.70
CA ALA A 379 -14.89 1.18 -4.39
C ALA A 379 -15.76 0.13 -3.66
N ILE A 380 -16.71 0.55 -2.82
CA ILE A 380 -17.69 -0.34 -2.17
C ILE A 380 -18.60 -0.96 -3.22
N ILE A 381 -19.15 -0.16 -4.14
CA ILE A 381 -20.04 -0.65 -5.22
C ILE A 381 -19.30 -1.66 -6.11
N GLN A 382 -18.03 -1.40 -6.41
CA GLN A 382 -17.17 -2.29 -7.18
C GLN A 382 -16.67 -3.52 -6.39
N GLY A 383 -17.09 -3.71 -5.13
CA GLY A 383 -16.67 -4.84 -4.29
C GLY A 383 -15.19 -4.80 -3.87
N LYS A 384 -14.56 -3.63 -3.93
CA LYS A 384 -13.15 -3.41 -3.54
C LYS A 384 -12.98 -3.00 -2.08
N ALA A 385 -14.03 -2.47 -1.46
CA ALA A 385 -14.00 -1.94 -0.10
C ALA A 385 -15.26 -2.30 0.67
N GLU A 386 -15.17 -2.21 2.00
CA GLU A 386 -16.31 -2.39 2.92
C GLU A 386 -16.61 -1.09 3.66
N ILE A 387 -17.88 -0.90 4.05
CA ILE A 387 -18.31 0.28 4.83
C ILE A 387 -17.52 0.37 6.15
N SER A 388 -17.27 -0.78 6.78
CA SER A 388 -16.52 -0.94 8.02
C SER A 388 -15.10 -0.36 8.00
N MET A 389 -14.51 -0.12 6.83
CA MET A 389 -13.20 0.55 6.72
C MET A 389 -13.25 2.05 7.05
N CYS A 390 -14.43 2.66 7.15
CA CYS A 390 -14.57 4.09 7.46
C CYS A 390 -14.46 4.32 8.96
N LEU A 391 -13.35 4.90 9.41
CA LEU A 391 -13.10 5.12 10.83
C LEU A 391 -14.15 6.03 11.51
N PRO A 392 -14.53 7.20 10.93
CA PRO A 392 -15.62 8.00 11.51
C PRO A 392 -16.93 7.22 11.65
N PHE A 393 -17.34 6.48 10.62
CA PHE A 393 -18.53 5.63 10.68
C PHE A 393 -18.45 4.56 11.78
N LEU A 394 -17.30 3.89 11.94
CA LEU A 394 -17.12 2.91 13.01
C LEU A 394 -17.20 3.55 14.40
N LYS A 395 -16.61 4.73 14.55
CA LYS A 395 -16.66 5.49 15.81
C LYS A 395 -18.11 5.84 16.14
N ASP A 396 -18.82 6.48 15.22
CA ASP A 396 -20.22 6.88 15.41
C ASP A 396 -21.12 5.66 15.73
N LYS A 397 -20.88 4.54 15.03
CA LYS A 397 -21.62 3.29 15.28
C LYS A 397 -21.32 2.70 16.65
N ALA A 398 -20.06 2.71 17.09
CA ALA A 398 -19.65 2.20 18.40
C ALA A 398 -20.23 3.07 19.53
N GLU A 399 -20.17 4.40 19.40
CA GLU A 399 -20.76 5.35 20.35
C GLU A 399 -22.28 5.16 20.42
N SER A 400 -22.97 5.12 19.29
CA SER A 400 -24.43 4.91 19.24
C SER A 400 -24.84 3.56 19.84
N PHE A 401 -24.05 2.49 19.63
CA PHE A 401 -24.32 1.18 20.20
C PHE A 401 -24.11 1.18 21.73
N SER A 402 -23.03 1.78 22.21
CA SER A 402 -22.76 1.96 23.63
C SER A 402 -23.87 2.77 24.31
N ASP A 403 -24.23 3.90 23.72
CA ASP A 403 -25.31 4.76 24.23
C ASP A 403 -26.66 4.02 24.26
N THR A 404 -26.94 3.21 23.24
CA THR A 404 -28.18 2.43 23.20
C THR A 404 -28.22 1.39 24.31
N ILE A 405 -27.14 0.66 24.59
CA ILE A 405 -27.07 -0.33 25.66
C ILE A 405 -27.22 0.38 27.03
N VAL A 406 -26.43 1.40 27.23
CA VAL A 406 -26.39 2.15 28.50
C VAL A 406 -27.76 2.78 28.80
N ASN A 407 -28.40 3.43 27.83
CA ASN A 407 -29.68 4.11 28.03
C ASN A 407 -30.90 3.18 28.12
N ASN A 408 -30.82 1.96 27.55
CA ASN A 408 -31.88 0.95 27.69
C ASN A 408 -31.69 0.01 28.88
N SER A 409 -30.60 0.17 29.65
CA SER A 409 -30.42 -0.57 30.90
C SER A 409 -31.52 -0.20 31.88
N PRO A 410 -32.19 -1.19 32.53
CA PRO A 410 -33.18 -0.91 33.59
C PRO A 410 -32.53 -0.36 34.87
N ASN A 411 -31.22 -0.59 35.05
CA ASN A 411 -30.48 -0.08 36.20
C ASN A 411 -29.92 1.31 35.88
N GLY A 412 -29.89 2.16 36.89
CA GLY A 412 -29.21 3.45 36.85
C GLY A 412 -27.70 3.23 36.68
N LEU A 413 -27.11 3.90 35.71
CA LEU A 413 -25.66 3.86 35.42
C LEU A 413 -25.12 5.30 35.50
N ILE A 414 -24.05 5.46 36.30
CA ILE A 414 -23.28 6.71 36.39
C ILE A 414 -21.80 6.34 36.23
N VAL A 415 -21.11 7.09 35.40
CA VAL A 415 -19.66 6.95 35.19
C VAL A 415 -19.01 8.26 35.66
N LEU A 416 -18.00 8.15 36.51
CA LEU A 416 -17.22 9.27 37.02
C LEU A 416 -15.75 9.13 36.64
N ASN A 417 -15.04 10.25 36.53
CA ASN A 417 -13.58 10.24 36.50
C ASN A 417 -13.00 10.21 37.93
N GLU A 418 -11.68 10.17 38.07
CA GLU A 418 -10.97 10.14 39.36
C GLU A 418 -11.20 11.42 40.21
N ASN A 419 -11.57 12.52 39.57
CA ASN A 419 -11.97 13.76 40.24
C ASN A 419 -13.42 13.74 40.72
N LEU A 420 -14.14 12.63 40.58
CA LEU A 420 -15.55 12.44 40.87
C LEU A 420 -16.49 13.35 40.05
N GLU A 421 -16.07 13.74 38.84
CA GLU A 421 -16.91 14.45 37.89
C GLU A 421 -17.70 13.47 37.04
N VAL A 422 -18.97 13.75 36.81
CA VAL A 422 -19.89 12.90 36.03
C VAL A 422 -19.52 12.94 34.56
N GLN A 423 -19.06 11.79 34.03
CA GLN A 423 -18.73 11.64 32.63
C GLN A 423 -19.90 11.10 31.79
N GLN A 424 -20.73 10.23 32.42
CA GLN A 424 -21.90 9.66 31.74
C GLN A 424 -22.99 9.35 32.78
N ILE A 425 -24.25 9.54 32.40
CA ILE A 425 -25.42 9.17 33.18
C ILE A 425 -26.53 8.67 32.25
N ASN A 426 -27.08 7.48 32.52
CA ASN A 426 -28.13 6.91 31.69
C ASN A 426 -29.55 7.38 32.07
N THR A 427 -30.50 7.01 31.23
CA THR A 427 -31.92 7.38 31.43
C THR A 427 -32.51 6.87 32.75
N ALA A 428 -32.14 5.64 33.16
CA ALA A 428 -32.64 5.06 34.42
C ALA A 428 -32.10 5.83 35.65
N ALA A 429 -30.80 6.16 35.70
CA ALA A 429 -30.21 6.97 36.77
C ALA A 429 -30.82 8.38 36.83
N ARG A 430 -31.04 9.02 35.69
CA ARG A 430 -31.70 10.33 35.64
C ARG A 430 -33.12 10.29 36.18
N LYS A 431 -33.90 9.26 35.83
CA LYS A 431 -35.25 9.07 36.39
C LYS A 431 -35.23 8.84 37.88
N LEU A 432 -34.31 8.03 38.39
CA LEU A 432 -34.15 7.73 39.81
C LEU A 432 -33.82 8.98 40.61
N MET A 433 -33.05 9.91 40.05
CA MET A 433 -32.60 11.15 40.71
C MET A 433 -33.38 12.42 40.27
N ASN A 434 -34.46 12.27 39.53
CA ASN A 434 -35.28 13.37 39.03
C ASN A 434 -34.52 14.41 38.18
N ILE A 435 -33.47 13.98 37.43
CA ILE A 435 -32.67 14.83 36.57
C ILE A 435 -33.32 14.89 35.17
N ARG A 436 -33.62 16.09 34.68
CA ARG A 436 -34.33 16.28 33.40
C ARG A 436 -33.44 15.98 32.18
N SER A 437 -32.23 16.50 32.16
CA SER A 437 -31.28 16.32 31.08
C SER A 437 -29.93 15.83 31.60
N ALA A 438 -29.25 14.98 30.82
CA ALA A 438 -27.86 14.59 31.13
C ALA A 438 -26.93 15.82 31.21
N ASN A 439 -27.16 16.81 30.36
CA ASN A 439 -26.35 18.03 30.31
C ASN A 439 -26.44 18.88 31.59
N ASP A 440 -27.44 18.62 32.42
CA ASP A 440 -27.60 19.35 33.70
C ASP A 440 -26.56 18.92 34.75
N ILE A 441 -25.88 17.80 34.52
CA ILE A 441 -24.94 17.20 35.48
C ILE A 441 -23.61 16.73 34.86
N LEU A 442 -23.53 16.58 33.55
CA LEU A 442 -22.29 16.18 32.88
C LEU A 442 -21.17 17.19 33.12
N GLY A 443 -20.01 16.71 33.58
CA GLY A 443 -18.85 17.53 33.97
C GLY A 443 -18.92 18.09 35.42
N ASP A 444 -20.06 17.97 36.10
CA ASP A 444 -20.20 18.41 37.47
C ASP A 444 -19.74 17.35 38.49
N GLN A 445 -19.45 17.78 39.69
CA GLN A 445 -19.08 16.91 40.80
C GLN A 445 -20.27 16.03 41.25
N VAL A 446 -20.01 14.75 41.52
CA VAL A 446 -21.03 13.77 41.93
C VAL A 446 -21.78 14.15 43.18
N ILE A 447 -21.18 14.97 44.09
CA ILE A 447 -21.80 15.47 45.31
C ILE A 447 -23.12 16.24 45.07
N ARG A 448 -23.33 16.73 43.84
CA ARG A 448 -24.61 17.37 43.49
C ARG A 448 -25.79 16.40 43.42
N ILE A 449 -25.52 15.10 43.31
CA ILE A 449 -26.55 14.07 43.09
C ILE A 449 -26.43 12.87 44.05
N LEU A 450 -25.23 12.58 44.55
CA LEU A 450 -24.98 11.44 45.44
C LEU A 450 -23.88 11.76 46.44
N ASP A 451 -23.92 11.08 47.62
CA ASP A 451 -22.84 11.14 48.59
C ASP A 451 -21.53 10.61 47.98
N PRO A 452 -20.44 11.40 47.92
CA PRO A 452 -19.19 11.00 47.35
C PRO A 452 -18.40 9.98 48.17
N SER A 453 -18.78 9.70 49.40
CA SER A 453 -18.01 8.90 50.35
C SER A 453 -17.69 7.50 49.86
N VAL A 454 -18.67 6.83 49.23
CA VAL A 454 -18.48 5.48 48.68
C VAL A 454 -17.46 5.48 47.51
N PHE A 455 -17.52 6.49 46.64
CA PHE A 455 -16.61 6.64 45.50
C PHE A 455 -15.19 6.94 45.97
N MET A 456 -15.02 7.84 46.93
CA MET A 456 -13.72 8.15 47.56
C MET A 456 -13.12 6.91 48.22
N ASN A 457 -13.95 6.10 48.90
CA ASN A 457 -13.48 4.86 49.53
C ASN A 457 -13.00 3.85 48.53
N VAL A 458 -13.72 3.64 47.40
CA VAL A 458 -13.34 2.76 46.31
C VAL A 458 -12.03 3.21 45.66
N LEU A 459 -11.87 4.51 45.39
CA LEU A 459 -10.61 5.08 44.87
C LEU A 459 -9.44 4.85 45.83
N ARG A 460 -9.63 5.10 47.11
CA ARG A 460 -8.59 5.00 48.13
C ARG A 460 -8.15 3.57 48.38
N THR A 461 -9.11 2.65 48.45
CA THR A 461 -8.85 1.24 48.84
C THR A 461 -8.62 0.31 47.66
N GLY A 462 -9.06 0.69 46.46
CA GLY A 462 -9.08 -0.15 45.25
C GLY A 462 -10.03 -1.36 45.38
N ARG A 463 -10.95 -1.34 46.36
CA ARG A 463 -11.91 -2.43 46.58
C ARG A 463 -13.27 -1.99 46.09
N ASP A 464 -13.85 -2.78 45.19
CA ASP A 464 -15.22 -2.58 44.72
C ASP A 464 -16.24 -2.71 45.86
N VAL A 465 -17.31 -1.94 45.76
CA VAL A 465 -18.54 -2.12 46.54
C VAL A 465 -19.54 -2.87 45.65
N ARG A 466 -20.16 -3.92 46.18
CA ARG A 466 -21.13 -4.73 45.42
C ARG A 466 -22.39 -4.94 46.22
N ASP A 467 -23.53 -4.76 45.55
CA ASP A 467 -24.88 -5.07 46.04
C ASP A 467 -25.20 -4.47 47.41
N GLU A 468 -24.66 -3.28 47.71
CA GLU A 468 -24.90 -2.55 48.93
C GLU A 468 -26.29 -1.89 48.86
N ARG A 469 -27.10 -2.09 49.88
CA ARG A 469 -28.44 -1.49 49.98
C ARG A 469 -28.36 -0.16 50.69
N VAL A 470 -28.78 0.89 50.01
CA VAL A 470 -28.71 2.27 50.50
C VAL A 470 -30.06 2.95 50.32
N TYR A 471 -30.44 3.73 51.29
CA TYR A 471 -31.61 4.64 51.19
C TYR A 471 -31.15 6.02 50.75
N LEU A 472 -31.56 6.41 49.57
CA LEU A 472 -31.30 7.75 49.03
C LEU A 472 -32.41 8.70 49.55
N ALA A 473 -32.14 9.36 50.69
CA ALA A 473 -33.14 10.19 51.40
C ALA A 473 -33.66 11.34 50.51
N GLU A 474 -32.81 11.94 49.71
CA GLU A 474 -33.13 13.06 48.83
C GLU A 474 -34.17 12.69 47.76
N TYR A 475 -34.11 11.43 47.28
CA TYR A 475 -35.00 10.91 46.25
C TYR A 475 -36.10 10.00 46.78
N LYS A 476 -36.07 9.69 48.09
CA LYS A 476 -36.99 8.75 48.76
C LYS A 476 -37.02 7.37 48.07
N ARG A 477 -35.84 6.84 47.74
CA ARG A 477 -35.65 5.57 47.03
C ARG A 477 -34.71 4.65 47.79
N PHE A 478 -35.07 3.38 47.85
CA PHE A 478 -34.12 2.32 48.21
C PHE A 478 -33.42 1.81 46.95
N VAL A 479 -32.11 1.81 46.95
CA VAL A 479 -31.32 1.31 45.86
C VAL A 479 -30.34 0.23 46.32
N GLU A 480 -30.12 -0.73 45.48
CA GLU A 480 -29.00 -1.67 45.57
C GLU A 480 -27.92 -1.16 44.64
N GLN A 481 -26.79 -0.71 45.22
CA GLN A 481 -25.71 -0.07 44.46
C GLN A 481 -24.47 -0.95 44.40
N SER A 482 -23.79 -0.95 43.24
CA SER A 482 -22.45 -1.47 43.07
C SER A 482 -21.56 -0.40 42.47
N VAL A 483 -20.37 -0.19 43.05
CA VAL A 483 -19.38 0.79 42.58
C VAL A 483 -18.08 0.08 42.29
N VAL A 484 -17.63 0.18 41.08
CA VAL A 484 -16.42 -0.49 40.55
C VAL A 484 -15.45 0.56 40.01
N TYR A 485 -14.16 0.39 40.30
CA TYR A 485 -13.12 1.21 39.70
C TYR A 485 -12.37 0.44 38.62
N ASP A 486 -12.52 0.87 37.38
CA ASP A 486 -11.76 0.38 36.27
C ASP A 486 -10.41 1.11 36.15
N LYS A 487 -9.33 0.39 36.46
CA LYS A 487 -7.96 0.93 36.45
C LYS A 487 -7.42 1.24 35.07
N ASP A 488 -7.90 0.54 34.04
CA ASP A 488 -7.41 0.71 32.67
C ASP A 488 -7.98 1.99 32.04
N SER A 489 -9.26 2.29 32.30
CA SER A 489 -9.92 3.49 31.79
C SER A 489 -9.88 4.68 32.78
N HIS A 490 -9.38 4.48 34.00
CA HIS A 490 -9.40 5.47 35.08
C HIS A 490 -10.81 6.00 35.39
N LEU A 491 -11.81 5.11 35.36
CA LEU A 491 -13.22 5.45 35.56
C LEU A 491 -13.82 4.68 36.73
N LEU A 492 -14.71 5.37 37.46
CA LEU A 492 -15.60 4.75 38.44
C LEU A 492 -16.97 4.53 37.80
N ILE A 493 -17.50 3.32 37.94
CA ILE A 493 -18.80 2.94 37.39
C ILE A 493 -19.72 2.59 38.57
N ALA A 494 -20.79 3.36 38.73
CA ALA A 494 -21.85 3.06 39.67
C ALA A 494 -23.06 2.47 38.95
N ILE A 495 -23.52 1.34 39.43
CA ILE A 495 -24.73 0.65 38.97
C ILE A 495 -25.73 0.65 40.12
N MET A 496 -26.94 1.14 39.87
CA MET A 496 -27.99 1.29 40.91
C MET A 496 -29.28 0.66 40.43
N ARG A 497 -29.75 -0.33 41.15
CA ARG A 497 -31.07 -0.94 40.96
C ARG A 497 -32.07 -0.32 41.96
N ASP A 498 -33.18 0.21 41.48
CA ASP A 498 -34.29 0.64 42.37
C ASP A 498 -34.97 -0.58 42.96
N ILE A 499 -34.94 -0.71 44.27
CA ILE A 499 -35.55 -1.79 45.03
C ILE A 499 -36.63 -1.28 45.97
N THR A 500 -37.14 -0.06 45.74
CA THR A 500 -38.10 0.60 46.64
C THR A 500 -39.37 -0.21 46.79
N ASP A 501 -39.94 -0.75 45.72
CA ASP A 501 -41.15 -1.54 45.78
C ASP A 501 -40.92 -2.89 46.48
N GLU A 502 -39.80 -3.54 46.21
CA GLU A 502 -39.38 -4.80 46.87
C GLU A 502 -39.23 -4.58 48.40
N GLN A 503 -38.61 -3.50 48.79
CA GLN A 503 -38.41 -3.16 50.21
C GLN A 503 -39.72 -2.83 50.91
N ASN A 504 -40.59 -2.05 50.30
CA ASN A 504 -41.91 -1.72 50.84
C ASN A 504 -42.81 -2.95 51.00
N GLU A 505 -42.77 -3.89 50.06
CA GLU A 505 -43.48 -5.18 50.17
C GLU A 505 -42.96 -6.03 51.32
N ARG A 506 -41.64 -6.06 51.49
CA ARG A 506 -40.98 -6.78 52.57
C ARG A 506 -41.39 -6.23 53.94
N GLU A 507 -41.35 -4.90 54.10
CA GLU A 507 -41.75 -4.23 55.33
C GLU A 507 -43.24 -4.48 55.66
N LYS A 508 -44.12 -4.44 54.64
CA LYS A 508 -45.53 -4.81 54.80
C LYS A 508 -45.69 -6.25 55.27
N LYS A 509 -44.98 -7.23 54.69
CA LYS A 509 -45.03 -8.63 55.11
C LYS A 509 -44.49 -8.83 56.50
N GLU A 510 -43.41 -8.15 56.88
CA GLU A 510 -42.84 -8.20 58.23
C GLU A 510 -43.81 -7.54 59.31
N SER A 511 -44.47 -6.44 58.98
CA SER A 511 -45.49 -5.82 59.82
C SER A 511 -46.69 -6.72 60.02
N ILE A 512 -47.23 -7.36 58.99
CA ILE A 512 -48.31 -8.33 59.06
C ILE A 512 -47.91 -9.53 59.91
N SER A 513 -46.70 -10.06 59.75
CA SER A 513 -46.18 -11.18 60.55
C SER A 513 -46.04 -10.85 62.02
N ARG A 514 -45.58 -9.64 62.35
CA ARG A 514 -45.52 -9.17 63.78
C ARG A 514 -46.90 -9.01 64.41
N GLN A 515 -47.87 -8.49 63.70
CA GLN A 515 -49.26 -8.38 64.19
C GLN A 515 -49.92 -9.73 64.34
N THR A 516 -49.49 -10.78 63.59
CA THR A 516 -50.02 -12.16 63.70
C THR A 516 -49.39 -12.92 64.86
N ILE A 517 -48.25 -12.51 65.39
CA ILE A 517 -47.54 -13.11 66.52
C ILE A 517 -48.03 -12.47 67.88
N GLU A 518 -48.62 -11.28 67.86
CA GLU A 518 -49.13 -10.59 69.04
C GLU A 518 -50.60 -10.91 69.36
N VAL A 519 -51.27 -11.78 68.60
CA VAL A 519 -52.61 -12.33 68.87
C VAL A 519 -52.46 -13.80 69.24
#